data_b6a9cb1e12404bb085e29b35294df66f
#
_entry.id   b6a9cb1e12404bb085e29b35294df66f
#
_cell.length_a   1.000
_cell.length_b   1.000
_cell.length_c   1.000
_cell.angle_alpha   90.00
_cell.angle_beta   90.00
_cell.angle_gamma   90.00
#
_symmetry.space_group_name_H-M   'P 1'
#
loop_
_entity.id
_entity.type
_entity.pdbx_description
1 polymer ?
#
loop_
_entity_poly.entity_id
_entity_poly.type
_entity_poly.pdbx_seq_one_letter_code
_entity_poly.pdbx_strand_id
1 'polypeptide(L)'
;MEFKYVRIQGRELSYITKYPKGIFAMCWRKIYDGVMEEADAELFKEINAWFEENLPIPDVCESGKEPVITYFKVATTAHMLEKITPAMELLDKYNHPYDVVYTNFVGDIVYEDEYQVAVRVE
;
A
#
# COMPACT_ATOMS: atom_id res chain seq x y z
N MET A 1 7.11 -22.38 -2.57
CA MET A 1 7.73 -21.61 -1.48
C MET A 1 6.78 -20.53 -1.00
N GLU A 2 6.51 -20.51 0.30
CA GLU A 2 5.61 -19.52 0.88
C GLU A 2 6.38 -18.31 1.38
N PHE A 3 5.86 -17.13 1.06
CA PHE A 3 6.40 -15.87 1.57
C PHE A 3 5.56 -15.38 2.73
N LYS A 4 6.19 -14.71 3.68
CA LYS A 4 5.52 -14.15 4.87
C LYS A 4 4.86 -12.81 4.60
N TYR A 5 5.44 -12.01 3.72
CA TYR A 5 5.03 -10.62 3.49
C TYR A 5 4.87 -10.30 2.01
N VAL A 6 3.95 -9.38 1.73
CA VAL A 6 3.72 -8.87 0.38
C VAL A 6 3.49 -7.36 0.42
N ARG A 7 4.02 -6.66 -0.57
CA ARG A 7 3.80 -5.23 -0.73
C ARG A 7 3.53 -4.94 -2.21
N ILE A 8 2.52 -4.12 -2.45
CA ILE A 8 2.23 -3.63 -3.80
C ILE A 8 2.79 -2.22 -3.85
N GLN A 9 3.78 -2.00 -4.72
CA GLN A 9 4.52 -0.75 -4.74
C GLN A 9 4.80 -0.28 -6.16
N GLY A 10 4.91 1.02 -6.34
CA GLY A 10 5.31 1.62 -7.60
C GLY A 10 6.82 1.65 -7.74
N ARG A 11 7.28 2.36 -8.77
CA ARG A 11 8.71 2.53 -9.05
C ARG A 11 9.20 3.92 -8.69
N GLU A 12 8.27 4.82 -8.38
CA GLU A 12 8.57 6.18 -7.95
C GLU A 12 8.87 6.22 -6.46
N LEU A 13 9.96 6.88 -6.06
CA LEU A 13 10.37 6.92 -4.67
C LEU A 13 9.62 8.00 -3.88
N SER A 14 9.29 7.70 -2.63
CA SER A 14 8.73 8.66 -1.71
C SER A 14 9.82 9.63 -1.25
N TYR A 15 9.47 10.89 -1.11
CA TYR A 15 10.35 11.92 -0.57
C TYR A 15 10.78 11.61 0.87
N ILE A 16 9.85 11.06 1.64
CA ILE A 16 10.05 10.81 3.07
C ILE A 16 10.88 9.56 3.31
N THR A 17 10.49 8.45 2.67
CA THR A 17 11.11 7.14 2.95
C THR A 17 12.29 6.83 2.05
N LYS A 18 12.39 7.48 0.89
CA LYS A 18 13.34 7.13 -0.19
C LYS A 18 13.12 5.72 -0.73
N TYR A 19 11.93 5.18 -0.51
CA TYR A 19 11.50 3.83 -0.92
C TYR A 19 10.34 3.94 -1.90
N PRO A 20 10.08 2.92 -2.74
CA PRO A 20 8.95 2.97 -3.66
C PRO A 20 7.62 3.21 -2.93
N LYS A 21 6.78 4.06 -3.49
CA LYS A 21 5.46 4.37 -2.93
C LYS A 21 4.56 3.16 -2.97
N GLY A 22 3.72 2.98 -1.92
CA GLY A 22 2.71 1.93 -1.88
C GLY A 22 1.51 2.27 -2.77
N ILE A 23 0.65 1.26 -2.99
CA ILE A 23 -0.50 1.38 -3.90
C ILE A 23 -1.46 2.52 -3.54
N PHE A 24 -1.75 2.72 -2.24
CA PHE A 24 -2.66 3.79 -1.81
C PHE A 24 -2.11 5.17 -2.17
N ALA A 25 -0.83 5.39 -1.92
CA ALA A 25 -0.17 6.66 -2.24
C ALA A 25 -0.19 6.93 -3.74
N MET A 26 0.03 5.90 -4.56
CA MET A 26 0.01 6.03 -6.01
C MET A 26 -1.37 6.41 -6.53
N CYS A 27 -2.43 5.77 -6.03
CA CYS A 27 -3.80 6.08 -6.45
C CYS A 27 -4.21 7.49 -6.02
N TRP A 28 -3.90 7.89 -4.78
CA TRP A 28 -4.18 9.25 -4.31
C TRP A 28 -3.46 10.28 -5.17
N ARG A 29 -2.22 9.99 -5.57
CA ARG A 29 -1.46 10.90 -6.44
C ARG A 29 -2.17 11.13 -7.76
N LYS A 30 -2.73 10.07 -8.37
CA LYS A 30 -3.47 10.18 -9.62
C LYS A 30 -4.72 11.03 -9.47
N ILE A 31 -5.37 10.96 -8.32
CA ILE A 31 -6.55 11.80 -8.01
C ILE A 31 -6.12 13.26 -7.86
N TYR A 32 -5.10 13.55 -7.07
CA TYR A 32 -4.62 14.92 -6.84
C TYR A 32 -4.08 15.58 -8.11
N ASP A 33 -3.47 14.81 -8.99
CA ASP A 33 -2.96 15.33 -10.26
C ASP A 33 -4.07 15.53 -11.31
N GLY A 34 -5.31 15.13 -10.99
CA GLY A 34 -6.44 15.28 -11.89
C GLY A 34 -6.41 14.35 -13.10
N VAL A 35 -5.61 13.29 -13.03
CA VAL A 35 -5.46 12.31 -14.12
C VAL A 35 -6.58 11.27 -14.11
N MET A 36 -7.04 10.90 -12.90
CA MET A 36 -8.04 9.86 -12.73
C MET A 36 -9.46 10.40 -12.98
N GLU A 37 -10.24 9.67 -13.78
CA GLU A 37 -11.64 10.02 -14.04
C GLU A 37 -12.47 9.96 -12.76
N GLU A 38 -13.52 10.74 -12.68
CA GLU A 38 -14.37 10.84 -11.48
C GLU A 38 -14.92 9.49 -11.02
N ALA A 39 -15.41 8.67 -11.93
CA ALA A 39 -15.93 7.35 -11.59
C ALA A 39 -14.86 6.44 -11.00
N ASP A 40 -13.66 6.50 -11.53
CA ASP A 40 -12.52 5.71 -11.03
C ASP A 40 -12.04 6.21 -9.68
N ALA A 41 -12.03 7.53 -9.48
CA ALA A 41 -11.69 8.13 -8.19
C ALA A 41 -12.68 7.71 -7.12
N GLU A 42 -13.99 7.67 -7.44
CA GLU A 42 -15.02 7.22 -6.51
C GLU A 42 -14.81 5.74 -6.15
N LEU A 43 -14.50 4.91 -7.14
CA LEU A 43 -14.21 3.49 -6.89
C LEU A 43 -13.02 3.34 -5.93
N PHE A 44 -11.94 4.06 -6.18
CA PHE A 44 -10.77 4.00 -5.30
C PHE A 44 -11.12 4.47 -3.88
N LYS A 45 -11.89 5.54 -3.74
CA LYS A 45 -12.30 6.05 -2.43
C LYS A 45 -13.11 5.03 -1.64
N GLU A 46 -13.96 4.25 -2.32
CA GLU A 46 -14.72 3.16 -1.69
C GLU A 46 -13.78 2.06 -1.20
N ILE A 47 -12.77 1.69 -2.01
CA ILE A 47 -11.77 0.70 -1.63
C ILE A 47 -10.99 1.20 -0.41
N ASN A 48 -10.55 2.45 -0.44
CA ASN A 48 -9.80 3.06 0.65
C ASN A 48 -10.62 3.09 1.95
N ALA A 49 -11.90 3.43 1.87
CA ALA A 49 -12.79 3.46 3.04
C ALA A 49 -12.92 2.07 3.66
N TRP A 50 -13.04 1.03 2.83
CA TRP A 50 -13.08 -0.34 3.33
C TRP A 50 -11.82 -0.69 4.12
N PHE A 51 -10.65 -0.30 3.60
CA PHE A 51 -9.38 -0.55 4.29
C PHE A 51 -9.25 0.25 5.58
N GLU A 52 -9.75 1.49 5.61
CA GLU A 52 -9.77 2.28 6.84
C GLU A 52 -10.59 1.62 7.95
N GLU A 53 -11.66 0.92 7.58
CA GLU A 53 -12.52 0.20 8.54
C GLU A 53 -11.93 -1.15 8.97
N ASN A 54 -11.19 -1.81 8.09
CA ASN A 54 -10.78 -3.20 8.30
C ASN A 54 -9.29 -3.39 8.58
N LEU A 55 -8.48 -2.38 8.32
CA LEU A 55 -7.03 -2.43 8.51
C LEU A 55 -6.59 -1.29 9.44
N PRO A 56 -6.09 -1.59 10.63
CA PRO A 56 -5.62 -0.54 11.55
C PRO A 56 -4.51 0.31 10.93
N ILE A 57 -4.50 1.61 11.22
CA ILE A 57 -3.42 2.50 10.79
C ILE A 57 -2.43 2.57 11.95
N PRO A 58 -1.18 2.11 11.75
CA PRO A 58 -0.17 2.18 12.81
C PRO A 58 0.14 3.63 13.22
N ASP A 59 0.30 3.89 14.50
CA ASP A 59 0.63 5.21 15.03
C ASP A 59 1.89 5.78 14.38
N VAL A 60 2.88 4.92 14.12
CA VAL A 60 4.13 5.31 13.46
C VAL A 60 3.90 5.84 12.04
N CYS A 61 2.81 5.41 11.38
CA CYS A 61 2.45 5.92 10.05
C CYS A 61 1.69 7.23 10.15
N GLU A 62 0.86 7.40 11.17
CA GLU A 62 0.07 8.62 11.37
C GLU A 62 0.93 9.83 11.71
N SER A 63 1.99 9.61 12.48
CA SER A 63 2.84 10.72 12.94
C SER A 63 3.60 11.40 11.79
N GLY A 64 3.87 10.69 10.71
CA GLY A 64 4.65 11.20 9.58
C GLY A 64 6.09 11.56 9.94
N LYS A 65 6.53 11.24 11.16
CA LYS A 65 7.85 11.63 11.67
C LYS A 65 8.94 10.62 11.38
N GLU A 66 8.57 9.35 11.21
CA GLU A 66 9.52 8.28 10.93
C GLU A 66 9.34 7.74 9.53
N PRO A 67 10.44 7.44 8.81
CA PRO A 67 10.34 6.84 7.48
C PRO A 67 10.01 5.35 7.60
N VAL A 68 8.73 5.03 7.55
CA VAL A 68 8.25 3.65 7.62
C VAL A 68 7.50 3.27 6.36
N ILE A 69 7.58 1.98 6.00
CA ILE A 69 6.77 1.38 4.96
C ILE A 69 6.03 0.19 5.55
N THR A 70 4.94 -0.23 4.92
CA THR A 70 4.13 -1.33 5.42
C THR A 70 4.12 -2.49 4.44
N TYR A 71 4.02 -3.72 5.00
CA TYR A 71 3.82 -4.94 4.24
C TYR A 71 2.62 -5.66 4.80
N PHE A 72 1.84 -6.31 3.93
CA PHE A 72 0.78 -7.21 4.37
C PHE A 72 1.37 -8.56 4.76
N LYS A 73 0.76 -9.20 5.75
CA LYS A 73 1.08 -10.58 6.11
C LYS A 73 0.32 -11.52 5.18
N VAL A 74 1.01 -12.28 4.36
CA VAL A 74 0.39 -13.14 3.36
C VAL A 74 -0.61 -14.12 3.99
N ALA A 75 -0.28 -14.69 5.15
CA ALA A 75 -1.10 -15.71 5.79
C ALA A 75 -2.52 -15.24 6.19
N THR A 76 -2.71 -13.94 6.43
CA THR A 76 -3.97 -13.42 6.99
C THR A 76 -4.70 -12.44 6.08
N THR A 77 -4.14 -12.09 4.93
CA THR A 77 -4.64 -10.98 4.10
C THR A 77 -5.14 -11.36 2.71
N ALA A 78 -5.41 -12.65 2.46
CA ALA A 78 -5.91 -13.09 1.14
C ALA A 78 -7.15 -12.30 0.72
N HIS A 79 -8.10 -12.09 1.64
CA HIS A 79 -9.33 -11.32 1.36
C HIS A 79 -9.05 -9.84 1.09
N MET A 80 -8.01 -9.28 1.73
CA MET A 80 -7.61 -7.89 1.51
C MET A 80 -6.95 -7.72 0.17
N LEU A 81 -6.16 -8.70 -0.27
CA LEU A 81 -5.53 -8.68 -1.59
C LEU A 81 -6.58 -8.77 -2.70
N GLU A 82 -7.65 -9.54 -2.49
CA GLU A 82 -8.78 -9.56 -3.40
C GLU A 82 -9.47 -8.20 -3.46
N LYS A 83 -9.66 -7.58 -2.31
CA LYS A 83 -10.31 -6.26 -2.20
C LYS A 83 -9.52 -5.15 -2.88
N ILE A 84 -8.20 -5.24 -2.87
CA ILE A 84 -7.33 -4.22 -3.48
C ILE A 84 -7.13 -4.42 -4.99
N THR A 85 -7.48 -5.58 -5.52
CA THR A 85 -7.30 -5.88 -6.95
C THR A 85 -7.89 -4.82 -7.89
N PRO A 86 -9.12 -4.30 -7.66
CA PRO A 86 -9.62 -3.22 -8.51
C PRO A 86 -8.75 -1.96 -8.53
N ALA A 87 -8.05 -1.66 -7.43
CA ALA A 87 -7.12 -0.53 -7.40
C ALA A 87 -5.90 -0.80 -8.28
N MET A 88 -5.42 -2.05 -8.31
CA MET A 88 -4.33 -2.46 -9.21
C MET A 88 -4.77 -2.30 -10.68
N GLU A 89 -6.02 -2.68 -10.98
CA GLU A 89 -6.58 -2.52 -12.32
C GLU A 89 -6.67 -1.05 -12.73
N LEU A 90 -6.95 -0.15 -11.78
CA LEU A 90 -6.93 1.28 -12.04
C LEU A 90 -5.52 1.76 -12.43
N LEU A 91 -4.49 1.28 -11.74
CA LEU A 91 -3.11 1.61 -12.08
C LEU A 91 -2.77 1.13 -13.49
N ASP A 92 -3.21 -0.08 -13.86
CA ASP A 92 -3.03 -0.60 -15.22
C ASP A 92 -3.73 0.27 -16.25
N LYS A 93 -4.96 0.70 -15.96
CA LYS A 93 -5.75 1.56 -16.86
C LYS A 93 -5.04 2.89 -17.15
N TYR A 94 -4.35 3.44 -16.16
CA TYR A 94 -3.64 4.71 -16.31
C TYR A 94 -2.16 4.54 -16.64
N ASN A 95 -1.75 3.33 -17.01
CA ASN A 95 -0.37 3.03 -17.41
C ASN A 95 0.65 3.38 -16.32
N HIS A 96 0.26 3.20 -15.05
CA HIS A 96 1.14 3.47 -13.92
C HIS A 96 1.79 2.16 -13.47
N PRO A 97 3.09 1.95 -13.72
CA PRO A 97 3.74 0.68 -13.39
C PRO A 97 3.83 0.44 -11.89
N TYR A 98 3.60 -0.80 -11.50
CA TYR A 98 3.74 -1.24 -10.11
C TYR A 98 4.30 -2.66 -10.09
N ASP A 99 4.78 -3.06 -8.90
CA ASP A 99 5.28 -4.41 -8.67
C ASP A 99 4.59 -5.00 -7.44
N VAL A 100 4.36 -6.32 -7.47
CA VAL A 100 3.89 -7.07 -6.31
C VAL A 100 5.10 -7.78 -5.75
N VAL A 101 5.56 -7.34 -4.58
CA VAL A 101 6.81 -7.82 -3.99
C VAL A 101 6.52 -8.77 -2.84
N TYR A 102 6.92 -10.02 -2.99
CA TYR A 102 6.84 -11.03 -1.93
C TYR A 102 8.21 -11.19 -1.30
N THR A 103 8.26 -11.25 0.03
CA THR A 103 9.53 -11.40 0.73
C THR A 103 9.34 -12.08 2.09
N ASN A 104 10.42 -12.67 2.60
CA ASN A 104 10.46 -13.21 3.97
C ASN A 104 11.25 -12.29 4.90
N PHE A 105 11.91 -11.26 4.36
CA PHE A 105 12.78 -10.36 5.13
C PHE A 105 12.38 -8.91 4.86
N VAL A 106 12.01 -8.20 5.89
CA VAL A 106 11.51 -6.82 5.77
C VAL A 106 12.35 -5.78 6.50
N GLY A 107 13.29 -6.20 7.34
CA GLY A 107 14.14 -5.29 8.09
C GLY A 107 13.62 -5.02 9.50
N ASP A 108 13.71 -3.78 9.95
CA ASP A 108 13.42 -3.40 11.34
C ASP A 108 11.93 -3.14 11.56
N ILE A 109 11.22 -4.11 12.11
CA ILE A 109 9.79 -4.03 12.38
C ILE A 109 9.56 -3.15 13.61
N VAL A 110 8.84 -2.05 13.45
CA VAL A 110 8.50 -1.11 14.53
C VAL A 110 7.04 -1.19 14.96
N TYR A 111 6.22 -1.90 14.20
CA TYR A 111 4.81 -2.14 14.53
C TYR A 111 4.38 -3.45 13.85
N GLU A 112 3.50 -4.18 14.52
CA GLU A 112 2.94 -5.42 13.96
C GLU A 112 1.54 -5.66 14.49
N ASP A 113 0.62 -6.03 13.60
CA ASP A 113 -0.72 -6.50 13.99
C ASP A 113 -1.05 -7.78 13.22
N GLU A 114 -2.31 -8.21 13.27
CA GLU A 114 -2.76 -9.44 12.62
C GLU A 114 -2.54 -9.44 11.10
N TYR A 115 -2.58 -8.26 10.47
CA TYR A 115 -2.63 -8.13 9.01
C TYR A 115 -1.37 -7.54 8.39
N GLN A 116 -0.58 -6.80 9.15
CA GLN A 116 0.52 -6.03 8.58
C GLN A 116 1.67 -5.82 9.55
N VAL A 117 2.81 -5.44 8.97
CA VAL A 117 3.96 -4.94 9.73
C VAL A 117 4.35 -3.57 9.18
N ALA A 118 4.80 -2.68 10.04
CA ALA A 118 5.43 -1.43 9.64
C ALA A 118 6.93 -1.53 9.90
N VAL A 119 7.72 -1.15 8.93
CA VAL A 119 9.17 -1.34 8.92
C VAL A 119 9.84 0.02 8.77
N ARG A 120 10.81 0.30 9.64
CA ARG A 120 11.61 1.51 9.51
C ARG A 120 12.60 1.34 8.36
N VAL A 121 12.64 2.34 7.48
CA VAL A 121 13.61 2.38 6.39
C VAL A 121 14.60 3.51 6.64
N GLU A 122 15.86 3.27 6.29
CA GLU A 122 16.93 4.25 6.47
C GLU A 122 17.42 4.79 5.14
#